data_574460ce1545175bfe2115b69dac0d2f
#
_entry.id   574460ce1545175bfe2115b69dac0d2f
#
_cell.length_a   1.000
_cell.length_b   1.000
_cell.length_c   1.000
_cell.angle_alpha   90.00
_cell.angle_beta   90.00
_cell.angle_gamma   90.00
#
_symmetry.space_group_name_H-M   'P 1'
#
loop_
_entity.id
_entity.type
_entity.pdbx_description
1 polymer ?
#
loop_
_entity_poly.entity_id
_entity_poly.type
_entity_poly.pdbx_seq_one_letter_code
_entity_poly.pdbx_strand_id
1 'polypeptide(L)'
;RPVQETLEKVALEAGRKLDPKVSLALLMADAATGEIVAEVGAANYFDASRSGWIDMTRAERSPGSALKPFIYGLAFEQGLVAQETIVEDRPADFFGYRPKNFDMHYQGDVSIRQALQLSLNVPAVRLLDAVGPSRLMVRLRRAGVTLKLPPNEAPGLAIALGGAGITLKDLVQLYAGLANREQPVRLGDGIRDKAELIDEESLFEPTAAWTVADVLGDVLPPTGSPPAGIAYKTGTSYGYRDAWSVGYDGRYVLGVWIGRPDNAAVPGISGYQTAAPILFEAFTKSGLAGTALPRAPAGANRIAASELPQSLRRFSVDPNGLVSVSARERPPQIVYPLEGSVLELGKSADGKALPVVMKMQAGRAPFRWLVNGKPMSESTRRRTGEWHPEGTGQSTLTVIDAEGRAASVNVFVRN
;
A
#
# COMPACT_ATOMS: atom_id res chain seq x y z
N ARG A 1 -32.48 11.43 10.94
CA ARG A 1 -32.76 12.81 10.46
C ARG A 1 -31.73 13.83 10.98
N PRO A 2 -31.41 13.93 12.29
CA PRO A 2 -30.42 14.93 12.77
C PRO A 2 -29.02 14.74 12.15
N VAL A 3 -28.56 13.50 11.98
CA VAL A 3 -27.25 13.21 11.36
C VAL A 3 -27.22 13.66 9.90
N GLN A 4 -28.30 13.42 9.14
CA GLN A 4 -28.42 13.87 7.76
C GLN A 4 -28.26 15.39 7.64
N GLU A 5 -29.04 16.14 8.44
CA GLU A 5 -28.99 17.60 8.46
C GLU A 5 -27.59 18.14 8.85
N THR A 6 -26.91 17.44 9.75
CA THR A 6 -25.54 17.80 10.15
C THR A 6 -24.54 17.56 9.03
N LEU A 7 -24.59 16.39 8.37
CA LEU A 7 -23.67 16.09 7.27
C LEU A 7 -23.92 17.00 6.05
N GLU A 8 -25.16 17.37 5.77
CA GLU A 8 -25.48 18.36 4.74
C GLU A 8 -24.85 19.74 5.04
N LYS A 9 -24.90 20.19 6.30
CA LYS A 9 -24.21 21.44 6.72
C LYS A 9 -22.69 21.33 6.56
N VAL A 10 -22.10 20.22 7.01
CA VAL A 10 -20.65 19.98 6.82
C VAL A 10 -20.28 20.00 5.35
N ALA A 11 -21.07 19.33 4.51
CA ALA A 11 -20.85 19.29 3.07
C ALA A 11 -20.95 20.68 2.43
N LEU A 12 -21.94 21.47 2.81
CA LEU A 12 -22.14 22.82 2.30
C LEU A 12 -20.99 23.75 2.72
N GLU A 13 -20.59 23.71 4.01
CA GLU A 13 -19.48 24.52 4.52
C GLU A 13 -18.15 24.14 3.90
N ALA A 14 -17.87 22.86 3.73
CA ALA A 14 -16.68 22.37 3.05
C ALA A 14 -16.69 22.76 1.57
N GLY A 15 -17.82 22.58 0.88
CA GLY A 15 -17.98 22.94 -0.52
C GLY A 15 -17.70 24.41 -0.80
N ARG A 16 -18.04 25.34 0.11
CA ARG A 16 -17.74 26.76 -0.05
C ARG A 16 -16.25 27.09 -0.06
N LYS A 17 -15.42 26.22 0.54
CA LYS A 17 -13.95 26.37 0.60
C LYS A 17 -13.24 25.75 -0.59
N LEU A 18 -13.93 24.93 -1.38
CA LEU A 18 -13.40 24.27 -2.57
C LEU A 18 -13.58 25.15 -3.81
N ASP A 19 -12.79 24.86 -4.86
CA ASP A 19 -12.98 25.47 -6.19
C ASP A 19 -14.44 25.34 -6.65
N PRO A 20 -15.01 26.33 -7.34
CA PRO A 20 -16.42 26.33 -7.77
C PRO A 20 -16.86 25.12 -8.62
N LYS A 21 -15.93 24.42 -9.26
CA LYS A 21 -16.24 23.21 -10.06
C LYS A 21 -16.03 21.90 -9.30
N VAL A 22 -15.49 21.98 -8.08
CA VAL A 22 -15.21 20.79 -7.25
C VAL A 22 -16.42 20.50 -6.36
N SER A 23 -16.92 19.29 -6.42
CA SER A 23 -17.99 18.77 -5.56
C SER A 23 -17.43 17.83 -4.49
N LEU A 24 -18.26 17.45 -3.54
CA LEU A 24 -17.97 16.44 -2.54
C LEU A 24 -19.22 15.62 -2.25
N ALA A 25 -19.01 14.39 -1.80
CA ALA A 25 -20.06 13.50 -1.33
C ALA A 25 -19.66 12.88 0.01
N LEU A 26 -20.66 12.65 0.86
CA LEU A 26 -20.53 12.01 2.15
C LEU A 26 -21.53 10.86 2.26
N LEU A 27 -21.11 9.73 2.81
CA LEU A 27 -22.01 8.64 3.14
C LEU A 27 -21.62 8.03 4.48
N MET A 28 -22.59 7.98 5.41
CA MET A 28 -22.42 7.38 6.73
C MET A 28 -23.38 6.23 6.91
N ALA A 29 -22.89 5.09 7.40
CA ALA A 29 -23.67 3.88 7.60
C ALA A 29 -23.38 3.21 8.95
N ASP A 30 -24.35 2.49 9.48
CA ASP A 30 -24.19 1.57 10.61
C ASP A 30 -23.63 0.24 10.07
N ALA A 31 -22.43 -0.13 10.51
CA ALA A 31 -21.73 -1.33 10.02
C ALA A 31 -22.39 -2.64 10.46
N ALA A 32 -23.19 -2.63 11.53
CA ALA A 32 -23.85 -3.83 12.02
C ALA A 32 -25.16 -4.14 11.28
N THR A 33 -25.88 -3.10 10.85
CA THR A 33 -27.20 -3.27 10.21
C THR A 33 -27.18 -3.03 8.72
N GLY A 34 -26.17 -2.31 8.20
CA GLY A 34 -26.13 -1.84 6.82
C GLY A 34 -27.01 -0.61 6.55
N GLU A 35 -27.65 -0.05 7.58
CA GLU A 35 -28.49 1.14 7.40
C GLU A 35 -27.64 2.36 7.05
N ILE A 36 -28.00 3.05 5.97
CA ILE A 36 -27.41 4.35 5.64
C ILE A 36 -28.02 5.41 6.55
N VAL A 37 -27.22 5.92 7.47
CA VAL A 37 -27.62 6.91 8.48
C VAL A 37 -27.72 8.31 7.87
N ALA A 38 -26.83 8.61 6.91
CA ALA A 38 -26.84 9.85 6.14
C ALA A 38 -26.14 9.67 4.79
N GLU A 39 -26.71 10.30 3.76
CA GLU A 39 -26.18 10.28 2.39
C GLU A 39 -26.29 11.68 1.78
N VAL A 40 -25.15 12.26 1.40
CA VAL A 40 -25.04 13.57 0.77
C VAL A 40 -24.35 13.39 -0.58
N GLY A 41 -25.11 13.42 -1.66
CA GLY A 41 -24.62 13.13 -3.01
C GLY A 41 -23.80 14.27 -3.63
N ALA A 42 -23.97 15.50 -3.15
CA ALA A 42 -23.24 16.68 -3.61
C ALA A 42 -23.19 17.76 -2.50
N ALA A 43 -22.23 18.68 -2.60
CA ALA A 43 -22.10 19.79 -1.66
C ALA A 43 -23.34 20.69 -1.61
N ASN A 44 -24.01 20.87 -2.74
CA ASN A 44 -25.27 21.60 -2.88
C ASN A 44 -25.98 21.14 -4.16
N TYR A 45 -27.20 20.62 -4.00
CA TYR A 45 -27.99 20.10 -5.12
C TYR A 45 -28.29 21.16 -6.20
N PHE A 46 -28.52 22.40 -5.81
CA PHE A 46 -28.87 23.49 -6.72
C PHE A 46 -27.68 24.21 -7.35
N ASP A 47 -26.46 23.80 -7.04
CA ASP A 47 -25.25 24.41 -7.59
C ASP A 47 -24.92 23.84 -8.98
N ALA A 48 -25.34 24.54 -10.02
CA ALA A 48 -25.11 24.16 -11.41
C ALA A 48 -23.62 24.13 -11.78
N SER A 49 -22.79 24.95 -11.15
CA SER A 49 -21.34 25.02 -11.44
C SER A 49 -20.61 23.72 -11.05
N ARG A 50 -21.16 22.99 -10.07
CA ARG A 50 -20.66 21.71 -9.55
C ARG A 50 -21.48 20.52 -10.02
N SER A 51 -22.42 20.72 -10.94
CA SER A 51 -23.37 19.66 -11.34
C SER A 51 -24.05 18.99 -10.13
N GLY A 52 -24.54 19.82 -9.19
CA GLY A 52 -25.03 19.39 -7.86
C GLY A 52 -26.16 18.36 -7.89
N TRP A 53 -26.84 18.20 -9.01
CA TRP A 53 -27.88 17.16 -9.21
C TRP A 53 -27.30 15.75 -9.42
N ILE A 54 -25.97 15.60 -9.61
CA ILE A 54 -25.33 14.31 -9.76
C ILE A 54 -25.06 13.73 -8.37
N ASP A 55 -25.61 12.56 -8.10
CA ASP A 55 -25.32 11.80 -6.87
C ASP A 55 -23.93 11.13 -6.97
N MET A 56 -22.94 11.77 -6.36
CA MET A 56 -21.56 11.29 -6.37
C MET A 56 -21.30 10.12 -5.39
N THR A 57 -22.28 9.77 -4.54
CA THR A 57 -22.20 8.55 -3.73
C THR A 57 -22.26 7.28 -4.59
N ARG A 58 -22.89 7.39 -5.77
CA ARG A 58 -23.14 6.28 -6.71
C ARG A 58 -22.34 6.38 -8.01
N ALA A 59 -21.55 7.44 -8.19
CA ALA A 59 -20.70 7.59 -9.36
C ALA A 59 -19.44 6.71 -9.24
N GLU A 60 -19.13 5.94 -10.28
CA GLU A 60 -17.91 5.14 -10.33
C GLU A 60 -16.66 6.03 -10.50
N ARG A 61 -15.72 5.93 -9.60
CA ARG A 61 -14.46 6.69 -9.57
C ARG A 61 -13.30 5.80 -9.20
N SER A 62 -12.08 6.23 -9.54
CA SER A 62 -10.86 5.55 -9.10
C SER A 62 -10.63 5.74 -7.60
N PRO A 63 -10.57 4.67 -6.80
CA PRO A 63 -10.37 4.76 -5.36
C PRO A 63 -8.94 5.16 -4.98
N GLY A 64 -7.99 5.15 -5.91
CA GLY A 64 -6.58 5.29 -5.58
C GLY A 64 -6.15 4.28 -4.52
N SER A 65 -5.55 4.78 -3.45
CA SER A 65 -5.03 3.95 -2.34
C SER A 65 -6.09 3.50 -1.32
N ALA A 66 -7.37 3.86 -1.49
CA ALA A 66 -8.41 3.47 -0.52
C ALA A 66 -8.70 1.96 -0.51
N LEU A 67 -8.28 1.21 -1.53
CA LEU A 67 -8.40 -0.26 -1.58
C LEU A 67 -7.23 -1.01 -0.90
N LYS A 68 -6.14 -0.34 -0.54
CA LYS A 68 -4.97 -1.00 0.06
C LYS A 68 -5.28 -1.82 1.32
N PRO A 69 -6.13 -1.39 2.27
CA PRO A 69 -6.45 -2.18 3.44
C PRO A 69 -6.93 -3.59 3.13
N PHE A 70 -7.63 -3.79 2.01
CA PHE A 70 -8.15 -5.10 1.59
C PHE A 70 -7.06 -6.01 1.02
N ILE A 71 -6.03 -5.45 0.40
CA ILE A 71 -4.84 -6.18 -0.06
C ILE A 71 -4.03 -6.64 1.15
N TYR A 72 -3.79 -5.75 2.11
CA TYR A 72 -3.07 -6.05 3.35
C TYR A 72 -3.84 -7.04 4.21
N GLY A 73 -5.17 -6.91 4.31
CA GLY A 73 -6.03 -7.86 5.03
C GLY A 73 -5.90 -9.28 4.50
N LEU A 74 -5.92 -9.46 3.17
CA LEU A 74 -5.68 -10.78 2.55
C LEU A 74 -4.27 -11.29 2.81
N ALA A 75 -3.26 -10.44 2.78
CA ALA A 75 -1.88 -10.82 3.05
C ALA A 75 -1.70 -11.27 4.52
N PHE A 76 -2.35 -10.60 5.47
CA PHE A 76 -2.38 -11.02 6.88
C PHE A 76 -3.11 -12.35 7.07
N GLU A 77 -4.30 -12.50 6.47
CA GLU A 77 -5.11 -13.71 6.57
C GLU A 77 -4.40 -14.94 6.00
N GLN A 78 -3.66 -14.78 4.90
CA GLN A 78 -2.88 -15.85 4.29
C GLN A 78 -1.55 -16.14 5.02
N GLY A 79 -1.24 -15.42 6.09
CA GLY A 79 0.02 -15.55 6.81
C GLY A 79 1.26 -15.19 6.01
N LEU A 80 1.11 -14.40 4.94
CA LEU A 80 2.24 -13.96 4.11
C LEU A 80 3.11 -12.96 4.83
N VAL A 81 2.50 -12.15 5.69
CA VAL A 81 3.15 -11.07 6.44
C VAL A 81 2.50 -10.90 7.81
N ALA A 82 3.27 -10.34 8.75
CA ALA A 82 2.80 -9.75 10.00
C ALA A 82 2.99 -8.22 9.94
N GLN A 83 2.50 -7.50 10.93
CA GLN A 83 2.60 -6.03 10.98
C GLN A 83 4.06 -5.54 10.91
N GLU A 84 4.97 -6.23 11.60
CA GLU A 84 6.39 -5.87 11.68
C GLU A 84 7.27 -6.60 10.65
N THR A 85 6.68 -7.34 9.72
CA THR A 85 7.39 -7.90 8.57
C THR A 85 8.01 -6.79 7.74
N ILE A 86 9.28 -6.91 7.42
CA ILE A 86 9.98 -5.93 6.56
C ILE A 86 9.62 -6.18 5.10
N VAL A 87 9.28 -5.13 4.38
CA VAL A 87 9.04 -5.11 2.94
C VAL A 87 9.87 -4.02 2.29
N GLU A 88 10.32 -4.25 1.06
CA GLU A 88 11.09 -3.25 0.31
C GLU A 88 10.19 -2.24 -0.37
N ASP A 89 10.43 -0.96 -0.11
CA ASP A 89 9.91 0.17 -0.87
C ASP A 89 11.04 0.77 -1.71
N ARG A 90 11.28 0.17 -2.87
CA ARG A 90 12.30 0.57 -3.85
C ARG A 90 11.75 0.44 -5.26
N PRO A 91 12.35 1.11 -6.27
CA PRO A 91 11.94 0.93 -7.65
C PRO A 91 11.84 -0.56 -8.00
N ALA A 92 10.71 -0.96 -8.56
CA ALA A 92 10.43 -2.34 -8.92
C ALA A 92 9.73 -2.39 -10.28
N ASP A 93 9.96 -3.48 -11.01
CA ASP A 93 9.35 -3.77 -12.29
C ASP A 93 8.54 -5.07 -12.18
N PHE A 94 7.25 -4.99 -12.44
CA PHE A 94 6.33 -6.11 -12.43
C PHE A 94 5.86 -6.37 -13.86
N PHE A 95 6.69 -7.04 -14.65
CA PHE A 95 6.41 -7.33 -16.06
C PHE A 95 6.09 -6.07 -16.89
N GLY A 96 6.88 -5.02 -16.70
CA GLY A 96 6.69 -3.71 -17.34
C GLY A 96 5.83 -2.71 -16.54
N TYR A 97 5.11 -3.15 -15.50
CA TYR A 97 4.41 -2.25 -14.60
C TYR A 97 5.35 -1.74 -13.49
N ARG A 98 5.63 -0.44 -13.49
CA ARG A 98 6.60 0.23 -12.62
C ARG A 98 5.92 1.24 -11.70
N PRO A 99 5.37 0.80 -10.54
CA PRO A 99 4.72 1.70 -9.60
C PRO A 99 5.71 2.69 -8.99
N LYS A 100 5.26 3.94 -8.82
CA LYS A 100 5.99 4.98 -8.11
C LYS A 100 5.19 5.44 -6.90
N ASN A 101 5.86 5.85 -5.83
CA ASN A 101 5.18 6.48 -4.70
C ASN A 101 4.63 7.85 -5.10
N PHE A 102 3.64 8.33 -4.35
CA PHE A 102 2.95 9.58 -4.68
C PHE A 102 3.90 10.80 -4.63
N ASP A 103 4.82 10.81 -3.69
CA ASP A 103 5.85 11.83 -3.49
C ASP A 103 7.12 11.60 -4.33
N MET A 104 7.13 10.55 -5.17
CA MET A 104 8.26 10.12 -5.99
C MET A 104 9.50 9.65 -5.21
N HIS A 105 9.41 9.53 -3.88
CA HIS A 105 10.48 9.04 -3.00
C HIS A 105 10.22 7.60 -2.54
N TYR A 106 11.30 6.90 -2.26
CA TYR A 106 11.26 5.53 -1.75
C TYR A 106 11.88 5.48 -0.35
N GLN A 107 11.23 4.73 0.55
CA GLN A 107 11.61 4.65 1.96
C GLN A 107 12.63 3.55 2.26
N GLY A 108 12.95 2.69 1.29
CA GLY A 108 13.84 1.55 1.51
C GLY A 108 13.15 0.39 2.21
N ASP A 109 13.73 -0.12 3.27
CA ASP A 109 13.18 -1.20 4.07
C ASP A 109 12.23 -0.61 5.13
N VAL A 110 10.95 -0.97 5.07
CA VAL A 110 9.91 -0.51 6.00
C VAL A 110 9.12 -1.71 6.54
N SER A 111 8.49 -1.56 7.71
CA SER A 111 7.53 -2.59 8.15
C SER A 111 6.22 -2.52 7.34
N ILE A 112 5.49 -3.63 7.28
CA ILE A 112 4.16 -3.70 6.67
C ILE A 112 3.22 -2.67 7.31
N ARG A 113 3.31 -2.46 8.64
CA ARG A 113 2.60 -1.41 9.36
C ARG A 113 2.90 -0.04 8.76
N GLN A 114 4.16 0.33 8.69
CA GLN A 114 4.58 1.62 8.13
C GLN A 114 4.18 1.76 6.66
N ALA A 115 4.33 0.70 5.85
CA ALA A 115 3.96 0.70 4.45
C ALA A 115 2.47 1.02 4.22
N LEU A 116 1.56 0.48 5.06
CA LEU A 116 0.13 0.77 4.98
C LEU A 116 -0.20 2.17 5.51
N GLN A 117 0.39 2.59 6.63
CA GLN A 117 0.19 3.92 7.24
C GLN A 117 0.65 5.05 6.31
N LEU A 118 1.84 4.91 5.73
CA LEU A 118 2.40 5.85 4.76
C LEU A 118 1.78 5.70 3.35
N SER A 119 0.92 4.69 3.18
CA SER A 119 0.25 4.44 1.90
C SER A 119 1.21 4.21 0.73
N LEU A 120 2.36 3.56 0.96
CA LEU A 120 3.38 3.31 -0.04
C LEU A 120 2.82 2.44 -1.18
N ASN A 121 3.24 2.73 -2.41
CA ASN A 121 2.70 2.07 -3.60
C ASN A 121 3.38 0.75 -3.90
N VAL A 122 4.72 0.73 -3.87
CA VAL A 122 5.48 -0.49 -4.21
C VAL A 122 5.18 -1.65 -3.28
N PRO A 123 5.14 -1.48 -1.93
CA PRO A 123 4.73 -2.53 -1.03
C PRO A 123 3.32 -3.08 -1.30
N ALA A 124 2.35 -2.19 -1.59
CA ALA A 124 0.99 -2.62 -1.89
C ALA A 124 0.91 -3.46 -3.17
N VAL A 125 1.64 -3.07 -4.21
CA VAL A 125 1.71 -3.83 -5.48
C VAL A 125 2.41 -5.18 -5.26
N ARG A 126 3.50 -5.23 -4.50
CA ARG A 126 4.18 -6.50 -4.12
C ARG A 126 3.24 -7.45 -3.38
N LEU A 127 2.45 -6.94 -2.44
CA LEU A 127 1.48 -7.75 -1.72
C LEU A 127 0.36 -8.23 -2.64
N LEU A 128 -0.18 -7.36 -3.51
CA LEU A 128 -1.22 -7.77 -4.46
C LEU A 128 -0.72 -8.81 -5.46
N ASP A 129 0.53 -8.73 -5.90
CA ASP A 129 1.16 -9.73 -6.75
C ASP A 129 1.19 -11.10 -6.06
N ALA A 130 1.58 -11.15 -4.78
CA ALA A 130 1.61 -12.37 -3.99
C ALA A 130 0.23 -12.93 -3.66
N VAL A 131 -0.71 -12.06 -3.27
CA VAL A 131 -2.11 -12.42 -2.95
C VAL A 131 -2.86 -12.88 -4.21
N GLY A 132 -2.61 -12.22 -5.32
CA GLY A 132 -3.30 -12.39 -6.61
C GLY A 132 -4.51 -11.45 -6.77
N PRO A 133 -4.54 -10.63 -7.85
CA PRO A 133 -5.62 -9.69 -8.13
C PRO A 133 -7.00 -10.35 -8.20
N SER A 134 -7.10 -11.53 -8.80
CA SER A 134 -8.36 -12.28 -8.90
C SER A 134 -8.92 -12.70 -7.54
N ARG A 135 -8.04 -13.07 -6.60
CA ARG A 135 -8.46 -13.40 -5.22
C ARG A 135 -9.01 -12.17 -4.50
N LEU A 136 -8.38 -11.02 -4.68
CA LEU A 136 -8.91 -9.76 -4.16
C LEU A 136 -10.32 -9.51 -4.71
N MET A 137 -10.53 -9.61 -6.03
CA MET A 137 -11.84 -9.42 -6.64
C MET A 137 -12.92 -10.37 -6.10
N VAL A 138 -12.57 -11.65 -5.91
CA VAL A 138 -13.48 -12.63 -5.31
C VAL A 138 -13.82 -12.26 -3.88
N ARG A 139 -12.84 -11.84 -3.09
CA ARG A 139 -13.04 -11.44 -1.70
C ARG A 139 -13.97 -10.23 -1.58
N LEU A 140 -13.79 -9.21 -2.40
CA LEU A 140 -14.65 -8.02 -2.38
C LEU A 140 -16.11 -8.35 -2.78
N ARG A 141 -16.32 -9.34 -3.65
CA ARG A 141 -17.67 -9.82 -4.00
C ARG A 141 -18.41 -10.45 -2.82
N ARG A 142 -17.71 -11.08 -1.87
CA ARG A 142 -18.35 -11.59 -0.63
C ARG A 142 -18.99 -10.46 0.19
N ALA A 143 -18.39 -9.27 0.18
CA ALA A 143 -18.98 -8.07 0.76
C ALA A 143 -19.99 -7.39 -0.17
N GLY A 144 -20.47 -8.06 -1.22
CA GLY A 144 -21.44 -7.55 -2.16
C GLY A 144 -20.92 -6.47 -3.12
N VAL A 145 -19.60 -6.30 -3.23
CA VAL A 145 -18.98 -5.24 -4.05
C VAL A 145 -18.25 -5.82 -5.24
N THR A 146 -18.53 -5.28 -6.43
CA THR A 146 -17.84 -5.63 -7.67
C THR A 146 -17.13 -4.39 -8.23
N LEU A 147 -15.80 -4.44 -8.27
CA LEU A 147 -15.02 -3.37 -8.90
C LEU A 147 -15.22 -3.37 -10.41
N LYS A 148 -15.34 -2.20 -10.99
CA LYS A 148 -15.46 -2.02 -12.43
C LYS A 148 -14.08 -1.90 -13.07
N LEU A 149 -13.71 -2.91 -13.83
CA LEU A 149 -12.48 -2.90 -14.63
C LEU A 149 -12.72 -2.15 -15.95
N PRO A 150 -11.63 -1.62 -16.57
CA PRO A 150 -11.70 -1.14 -17.94
C PRO A 150 -12.23 -2.24 -18.88
N PRO A 151 -12.92 -1.86 -19.96
CA PRO A 151 -13.45 -2.84 -20.90
C PRO A 151 -12.35 -3.79 -21.43
N ASN A 152 -12.65 -5.10 -21.44
CA ASN A 152 -11.77 -6.17 -21.92
C ASN A 152 -10.46 -6.34 -21.16
N GLU A 153 -10.34 -5.79 -19.94
CA GLU A 153 -9.17 -6.01 -19.08
C GLU A 153 -9.45 -7.08 -18.02
N ALA A 154 -8.45 -7.94 -17.79
CA ALA A 154 -8.44 -8.86 -16.66
C ALA A 154 -7.94 -8.13 -15.39
N PRO A 155 -8.31 -8.64 -14.19
CA PRO A 155 -7.78 -8.10 -12.94
C PRO A 155 -6.25 -8.09 -12.91
N GLY A 156 -5.64 -6.93 -12.76
CA GLY A 156 -4.20 -6.73 -12.77
C GLY A 156 -3.68 -5.95 -11.55
N LEU A 157 -2.38 -5.78 -11.46
CA LEU A 157 -1.70 -5.11 -10.33
C LEU A 157 -2.07 -3.63 -10.19
N ALA A 158 -2.54 -2.99 -11.27
CA ALA A 158 -2.99 -1.60 -11.24
C ALA A 158 -4.15 -1.36 -10.24
N ILE A 159 -4.91 -2.41 -9.89
CA ILE A 159 -5.99 -2.33 -8.88
C ILE A 159 -5.46 -1.83 -7.53
N ALA A 160 -4.22 -2.17 -7.15
CA ALA A 160 -3.60 -1.69 -5.92
C ALA A 160 -3.53 -0.15 -5.82
N LEU A 161 -3.53 0.53 -6.96
CA LEU A 161 -3.35 1.98 -7.09
C LEU A 161 -4.57 2.68 -7.71
N GLY A 162 -5.71 2.00 -7.77
CA GLY A 162 -6.96 2.56 -8.28
C GLY A 162 -7.23 2.29 -9.76
N GLY A 163 -6.62 1.26 -10.36
CA GLY A 163 -6.87 0.80 -11.72
C GLY A 163 -8.23 0.11 -11.93
N ALA A 164 -9.22 0.41 -11.08
CA ALA A 164 -10.60 -0.05 -11.19
C ALA A 164 -11.55 1.01 -10.64
N GLY A 165 -12.79 1.04 -11.12
CA GLY A 165 -13.82 1.95 -10.62
C GLY A 165 -14.56 1.36 -9.42
N ILE A 166 -14.94 2.24 -8.48
CA ILE A 166 -15.81 1.93 -7.33
C ILE A 166 -16.68 3.14 -7.00
N THR A 167 -17.87 2.93 -6.43
CA THR A 167 -18.70 4.00 -5.91
C THR A 167 -18.33 4.32 -4.45
N LEU A 168 -18.67 5.51 -3.95
CA LEU A 168 -18.50 5.83 -2.52
C LEU A 168 -19.31 4.87 -1.64
N LYS A 169 -20.54 4.55 -2.06
CA LYS A 169 -21.41 3.59 -1.37
C LYS A 169 -20.72 2.22 -1.24
N ASP A 170 -20.20 1.68 -2.33
CA ASP A 170 -19.53 0.38 -2.32
C ASP A 170 -18.25 0.41 -1.49
N LEU A 171 -17.50 1.51 -1.54
CA LEU A 171 -16.28 1.66 -0.73
C LEU A 171 -16.64 1.69 0.77
N VAL A 172 -17.67 2.45 1.16
CA VAL A 172 -18.17 2.46 2.56
C VAL A 172 -18.66 1.08 2.98
N GLN A 173 -19.36 0.33 2.08
CA GLN A 173 -19.78 -1.05 2.34
C GLN A 173 -18.58 -1.98 2.61
N LEU A 174 -17.51 -1.87 1.86
CA LEU A 174 -16.29 -2.64 2.11
C LEU A 174 -15.69 -2.33 3.49
N TYR A 175 -15.65 -1.05 3.87
CA TYR A 175 -15.14 -0.65 5.18
C TYR A 175 -16.10 -1.04 6.32
N ALA A 176 -17.40 -1.13 6.05
CA ALA A 176 -18.35 -1.72 7.00
C ALA A 176 -17.98 -3.19 7.29
N GLY A 177 -17.52 -3.94 6.30
CA GLY A 177 -17.00 -5.29 6.48
C GLY A 177 -15.69 -5.39 7.28
N LEU A 178 -14.90 -4.30 7.39
CA LEU A 178 -13.76 -4.22 8.31
C LEU A 178 -14.21 -3.88 9.75
N ALA A 179 -15.21 -3.04 9.90
CA ALA A 179 -15.77 -2.64 11.19
C ALA A 179 -16.60 -3.77 11.81
N ASN A 180 -17.49 -4.38 11.04
CA ASN A 180 -18.28 -5.57 11.40
C ASN A 180 -17.54 -6.84 10.98
N ARG A 181 -16.92 -7.50 11.95
CA ARG A 181 -16.08 -8.68 11.72
C ARG A 181 -16.85 -10.00 11.71
N GLU A 182 -18.16 -9.95 11.91
CA GLU A 182 -19.01 -11.14 11.99
C GLU A 182 -19.58 -11.48 10.62
N GLN A 183 -20.28 -10.55 9.99
CA GLN A 183 -20.98 -10.78 8.73
C GLN A 183 -20.97 -9.52 7.84
N PRO A 184 -20.78 -9.65 6.51
CA PRO A 184 -20.89 -8.51 5.61
C PRO A 184 -22.31 -7.95 5.57
N VAL A 185 -22.43 -6.66 5.31
CA VAL A 185 -23.71 -5.97 5.19
C VAL A 185 -23.87 -5.36 3.81
N ARG A 186 -25.07 -5.38 3.28
CA ARG A 186 -25.46 -4.56 2.14
C ARG A 186 -26.01 -3.24 2.66
N LEU A 187 -25.47 -2.14 2.18
CA LEU A 187 -25.92 -0.82 2.58
C LEU A 187 -27.24 -0.46 1.88
N GLY A 188 -28.19 0.05 2.66
CA GLY A 188 -29.49 0.51 2.17
C GLY A 188 -30.01 1.73 2.91
N ASP A 189 -30.72 2.59 2.18
CA ASP A 189 -31.40 3.81 2.70
C ASP A 189 -32.89 3.56 3.06
N GLY A 190 -33.36 2.34 2.85
CA GLY A 190 -34.75 1.95 3.05
C GLY A 190 -35.70 2.50 2.00
N ILE A 191 -35.23 3.25 1.03
CA ILE A 191 -36.04 3.86 -0.05
C ILE A 191 -35.66 3.23 -1.40
N ARG A 192 -34.40 3.37 -1.82
CA ARG A 192 -33.86 2.83 -3.08
C ARG A 192 -33.31 1.43 -2.92
N ASP A 193 -32.60 1.22 -1.80
CA ASP A 193 -31.94 -0.03 -1.49
C ASP A 193 -32.32 -0.49 -0.07
N LYS A 194 -32.48 -1.79 0.09
CA LYS A 194 -32.74 -2.40 1.41
C LYS A 194 -31.42 -2.70 2.09
N ALA A 195 -31.30 -2.28 3.35
CA ALA A 195 -30.22 -2.74 4.23
C ALA A 195 -30.47 -4.19 4.63
N GLU A 196 -29.45 -5.04 4.50
CA GLU A 196 -29.56 -6.46 4.84
C GLU A 196 -28.18 -7.05 5.18
N LEU A 197 -28.19 -8.11 5.99
CA LEU A 197 -27.01 -8.95 6.15
C LEU A 197 -26.82 -9.78 4.88
N ILE A 198 -25.58 -9.91 4.43
CA ILE A 198 -25.21 -10.74 3.30
C ILE A 198 -24.94 -12.14 3.84
N ASP A 199 -25.61 -13.16 3.28
CA ASP A 199 -25.41 -14.56 3.67
C ASP A 199 -24.08 -15.12 3.10
N GLU A 200 -23.00 -14.58 3.60
CA GLU A 200 -21.63 -14.92 3.23
C GLU A 200 -20.76 -14.88 4.51
N GLU A 201 -19.61 -15.54 4.45
CA GLU A 201 -18.60 -15.43 5.50
C GLU A 201 -18.11 -13.98 5.64
N SER A 202 -17.58 -13.65 6.81
CA SER A 202 -16.94 -12.34 7.06
C SER A 202 -15.94 -11.97 5.97
N LEU A 203 -15.77 -10.65 5.75
CA LEU A 203 -14.85 -10.15 4.71
C LEU A 203 -13.42 -10.69 4.94
N PHE A 204 -13.00 -10.78 6.19
CA PHE A 204 -11.71 -11.37 6.61
C PHE A 204 -11.91 -12.17 7.90
N GLU A 205 -10.99 -13.10 8.15
CA GLU A 205 -10.85 -13.69 9.46
C GLU A 205 -10.73 -12.59 10.54
N PRO A 206 -11.33 -12.72 11.72
CA PRO A 206 -11.36 -11.69 12.77
C PRO A 206 -9.98 -11.14 13.14
N THR A 207 -8.94 -12.00 13.10
CA THR A 207 -7.54 -11.62 13.39
C THR A 207 -6.98 -10.70 12.31
N ALA A 208 -7.25 -10.98 11.03
CA ALA A 208 -6.80 -10.16 9.90
C ALA A 208 -7.52 -8.81 9.86
N ALA A 209 -8.85 -8.81 10.06
CA ALA A 209 -9.64 -7.58 10.14
C ALA A 209 -9.18 -6.68 11.29
N TRP A 210 -8.92 -7.28 12.49
CA TRP A 210 -8.36 -6.54 13.61
C TRP A 210 -6.97 -6.00 13.30
N THR A 211 -6.11 -6.78 12.67
CA THR A 211 -4.76 -6.35 12.31
C THR A 211 -4.78 -5.12 11.39
N VAL A 212 -5.69 -5.09 10.41
CA VAL A 212 -5.90 -3.91 9.55
C VAL A 212 -6.39 -2.71 10.37
N ALA A 213 -7.41 -2.91 11.23
CA ALA A 213 -7.95 -1.86 12.07
C ALA A 213 -6.90 -1.28 13.04
N ASP A 214 -6.06 -2.13 13.62
CA ASP A 214 -4.97 -1.77 14.53
C ASP A 214 -3.90 -0.91 13.83
N VAL A 215 -3.55 -1.25 12.58
CA VAL A 215 -2.60 -0.44 11.79
C VAL A 215 -3.21 0.90 11.40
N LEU A 216 -4.48 0.93 10.98
CA LEU A 216 -5.16 2.14 10.54
C LEU A 216 -5.56 3.06 11.69
N GLY A 217 -5.84 2.50 12.88
CA GLY A 217 -6.16 3.26 14.08
C GLY A 217 -4.99 4.09 14.63
N ASP A 218 -3.76 3.68 14.31
CA ASP A 218 -2.54 4.41 14.67
C ASP A 218 -2.14 5.48 13.63
N VAL A 219 -2.89 5.65 12.53
CA VAL A 219 -2.63 6.71 11.54
C VAL A 219 -2.96 8.06 12.15
N LEU A 220 -1.97 8.96 12.15
CA LEU A 220 -2.18 10.31 12.70
C LEU A 220 -3.21 11.09 11.88
N PRO A 221 -4.20 11.72 12.56
CA PRO A 221 -5.16 12.57 11.88
C PRO A 221 -4.46 13.80 11.28
N PRO A 222 -5.07 14.46 10.27
CA PRO A 222 -4.57 15.73 9.76
C PRO A 222 -4.49 16.78 10.88
N THR A 223 -3.46 17.65 10.81
CA THR A 223 -3.26 18.72 11.80
C THR A 223 -4.50 19.57 11.94
N GLY A 224 -4.94 19.80 13.17
CA GLY A 224 -6.14 20.58 13.47
C GLY A 224 -7.47 19.82 13.35
N SER A 225 -7.44 18.55 12.99
CA SER A 225 -8.65 17.71 13.02
C SER A 225 -9.02 17.33 14.44
N PRO A 226 -10.33 17.30 14.78
CA PRO A 226 -10.78 16.84 16.09
C PRO A 226 -10.48 15.34 16.25
N PRO A 227 -10.22 14.87 17.48
CA PRO A 227 -10.03 13.44 17.74
C PRO A 227 -11.36 12.70 17.53
N ALA A 228 -11.33 11.62 16.74
CA ALA A 228 -12.52 10.81 16.46
C ALA A 228 -12.40 9.34 16.87
N GLY A 229 -11.19 8.87 17.23
CA GLY A 229 -10.96 7.48 17.66
C GLY A 229 -11.28 6.43 16.57
N ILE A 230 -11.06 6.78 15.31
CA ILE A 230 -11.38 5.97 14.13
C ILE A 230 -10.14 5.35 13.49
N ALA A 231 -10.31 4.20 12.89
CA ALA A 231 -9.39 3.66 11.90
C ALA A 231 -9.75 4.26 10.54
N TYR A 232 -8.79 4.82 9.80
CA TYR A 232 -9.10 5.46 8.54
C TYR A 232 -8.02 5.28 7.48
N LYS A 233 -8.42 5.42 6.21
CA LYS A 233 -7.53 5.37 5.06
C LYS A 233 -7.89 6.44 4.06
N THR A 234 -6.88 7.06 3.50
CA THR A 234 -7.01 8.03 2.41
C THR A 234 -6.71 7.38 1.06
N GLY A 235 -7.28 7.95 0.01
CA GLY A 235 -6.99 7.63 -1.37
C GLY A 235 -6.87 8.91 -2.18
N THR A 236 -5.98 8.89 -3.18
CA THR A 236 -5.89 9.94 -4.20
C THR A 236 -5.72 9.23 -5.52
N SER A 237 -6.59 9.50 -6.49
CA SER A 237 -6.48 8.89 -7.80
C SER A 237 -5.35 9.51 -8.62
N TYR A 238 -4.83 8.74 -9.57
CA TYR A 238 -3.82 9.23 -10.49
C TYR A 238 -4.33 10.46 -11.27
N GLY A 239 -3.49 11.49 -11.35
CA GLY A 239 -3.83 12.76 -12.00
C GLY A 239 -4.73 13.68 -11.17
N TYR A 240 -4.82 13.47 -9.84
CA TYR A 240 -5.56 14.37 -8.93
C TYR A 240 -7.04 14.59 -9.32
N ARG A 241 -7.75 13.53 -9.69
CA ARG A 241 -9.17 13.60 -10.07
C ARG A 241 -10.09 13.37 -8.90
N ASP A 242 -9.68 12.48 -7.99
CA ASP A 242 -10.47 12.05 -6.85
C ASP A 242 -9.63 12.06 -5.58
N ALA A 243 -10.16 12.61 -4.51
CA ALA A 243 -9.61 12.54 -3.17
C ALA A 243 -10.63 11.83 -2.26
N TRP A 244 -10.17 10.80 -1.54
CA TRP A 244 -10.97 9.94 -0.69
C TRP A 244 -10.48 9.93 0.73
N SER A 245 -11.39 9.82 1.65
CA SER A 245 -11.09 9.40 3.01
C SER A 245 -12.24 8.56 3.54
N VAL A 246 -11.94 7.37 4.02
CA VAL A 246 -12.94 6.47 4.63
C VAL A 246 -12.42 6.06 5.99
N GLY A 247 -13.28 6.17 7.00
CA GLY A 247 -12.94 5.81 8.36
C GLY A 247 -14.13 5.16 9.07
N TYR A 248 -13.81 4.42 10.12
CA TYR A 248 -14.79 3.72 10.94
C TYR A 248 -14.36 3.66 12.41
N ASP A 249 -15.33 3.63 13.29
CA ASP A 249 -15.20 3.26 14.68
C ASP A 249 -15.70 1.82 14.91
N GLY A 250 -16.08 1.46 16.12
CA GLY A 250 -16.61 0.12 16.39
C GLY A 250 -18.04 -0.12 15.88
N ARG A 251 -18.70 0.88 15.29
CA ARG A 251 -20.09 0.78 14.81
C ARG A 251 -20.37 1.51 13.52
N TYR A 252 -19.88 2.73 13.36
CA TYR A 252 -20.21 3.57 12.20
C TYR A 252 -19.06 3.66 11.22
N VAL A 253 -19.41 3.72 9.94
CA VAL A 253 -18.47 3.96 8.84
C VAL A 253 -18.86 5.22 8.11
N LEU A 254 -17.92 6.10 7.82
CA LEU A 254 -18.12 7.30 7.04
C LEU A 254 -17.11 7.36 5.90
N GLY A 255 -17.60 7.62 4.69
CA GLY A 255 -16.79 7.91 3.52
C GLY A 255 -16.97 9.34 3.03
N VAL A 256 -15.88 9.91 2.54
CA VAL A 256 -15.81 11.23 1.90
C VAL A 256 -15.18 11.08 0.53
N TRP A 257 -15.82 11.64 -0.49
CA TRP A 257 -15.25 11.81 -1.82
C TRP A 257 -15.22 13.29 -2.18
N ILE A 258 -14.15 13.74 -2.83
CA ILE A 258 -13.98 15.09 -3.36
C ILE A 258 -13.37 15.00 -4.75
N GLY A 259 -13.93 15.75 -5.70
CA GLY A 259 -13.47 15.78 -7.07
C GLY A 259 -14.41 16.58 -7.97
N ARG A 260 -14.18 16.47 -9.25
CA ARG A 260 -15.08 17.07 -10.24
C ARG A 260 -16.01 16.03 -10.82
N PRO A 261 -17.34 16.29 -10.89
CA PRO A 261 -18.29 15.35 -11.51
C PRO A 261 -17.95 15.01 -12.96
N ASP A 262 -17.33 15.93 -13.70
CA ASP A 262 -16.87 15.74 -15.09
C ASP A 262 -15.55 14.94 -15.20
N ASN A 263 -15.02 14.43 -14.09
CA ASN A 263 -13.75 13.66 -14.00
C ASN A 263 -12.49 14.43 -14.44
N ALA A 264 -12.54 15.76 -14.51
CA ALA A 264 -11.35 16.56 -14.78
C ALA A 264 -10.42 16.58 -13.55
N ALA A 265 -9.12 16.77 -13.80
CA ALA A 265 -8.12 16.91 -12.75
C ALA A 265 -8.36 18.16 -11.89
N VAL A 266 -8.07 18.05 -10.61
CA VAL A 266 -8.08 19.16 -9.63
C VAL A 266 -6.69 19.24 -8.99
N PRO A 267 -5.76 20.04 -9.53
CA PRO A 267 -4.43 20.12 -8.96
C PRO A 267 -4.45 20.47 -7.47
N GLY A 268 -3.66 19.75 -6.69
CA GLY A 268 -3.52 19.99 -5.24
C GLY A 268 -4.53 19.30 -4.34
N ILE A 269 -5.57 18.62 -4.86
CA ILE A 269 -6.41 17.81 -3.98
C ILE A 269 -5.68 16.53 -3.57
N SER A 270 -5.88 16.14 -2.33
CA SER A 270 -5.42 14.83 -1.86
C SER A 270 -6.34 14.28 -0.79
N GLY A 271 -6.37 12.96 -0.65
CA GLY A 271 -7.16 12.31 0.38
C GLY A 271 -6.79 12.80 1.78
N TYR A 272 -5.50 12.98 2.06
CA TYR A 272 -5.04 13.41 3.39
C TYR A 272 -5.31 14.89 3.69
N GLN A 273 -4.98 15.78 2.75
CA GLN A 273 -5.09 17.23 3.00
C GLN A 273 -6.51 17.77 2.81
N THR A 274 -7.30 17.15 1.92
CA THR A 274 -8.61 17.69 1.54
C THR A 274 -9.76 16.87 2.08
N ALA A 275 -9.75 15.54 1.93
CA ALA A 275 -10.88 14.70 2.32
C ALA A 275 -10.85 14.28 3.81
N ALA A 276 -9.66 13.99 4.36
CA ALA A 276 -9.56 13.53 5.74
C ALA A 276 -10.00 14.57 6.78
N PRO A 277 -9.69 15.87 6.69
CA PRO A 277 -10.22 16.86 7.62
C PRO A 277 -11.75 16.87 7.69
N ILE A 278 -12.42 16.71 6.53
CA ILE A 278 -13.89 16.66 6.45
C ILE A 278 -14.41 15.35 7.06
N LEU A 279 -13.72 14.23 6.88
CA LEU A 279 -14.05 12.96 7.52
C LEU A 279 -14.11 13.13 9.06
N PHE A 280 -13.04 13.66 9.65
CA PHE A 280 -12.94 13.85 11.11
C PHE A 280 -13.96 14.85 11.62
N GLU A 281 -14.18 15.95 10.91
CA GLU A 281 -15.19 16.94 11.25
C GLU A 281 -16.60 16.34 11.23
N ALA A 282 -16.94 15.60 10.17
CA ALA A 282 -18.24 14.98 10.00
C ALA A 282 -18.50 13.89 11.06
N PHE A 283 -17.50 13.06 11.37
CA PHE A 283 -17.59 12.06 12.43
C PHE A 283 -17.90 12.72 13.77
N THR A 284 -17.13 13.74 14.14
CA THR A 284 -17.30 14.44 15.43
C THR A 284 -18.64 15.20 15.50
N LYS A 285 -19.03 15.88 14.42
CA LYS A 285 -20.27 16.66 14.38
C LYS A 285 -21.54 15.79 14.22
N SER A 286 -21.42 14.52 13.84
CA SER A 286 -22.57 13.62 13.65
C SER A 286 -23.48 13.51 14.87
N GLY A 287 -22.92 13.76 16.06
CA GLY A 287 -23.64 13.62 17.35
C GLY A 287 -23.89 12.17 17.75
N LEU A 288 -23.38 11.19 16.98
CA LEU A 288 -23.44 9.79 17.33
C LEU A 288 -22.40 9.47 18.41
N ALA A 289 -22.77 8.62 19.35
CA ALA A 289 -21.84 8.18 20.38
C ALA A 289 -20.71 7.37 19.73
N GLY A 290 -19.48 7.83 19.92
CA GLY A 290 -18.30 7.12 19.43
C GLY A 290 -18.19 5.74 20.07
N THR A 291 -17.93 4.74 19.27
CA THR A 291 -17.74 3.35 19.70
C THR A 291 -16.29 2.98 19.53
N ALA A 292 -15.65 2.47 20.58
CA ALA A 292 -14.25 2.08 20.49
C ALA A 292 -14.05 1.00 19.41
N LEU A 293 -12.92 1.07 18.71
CA LEU A 293 -12.52 0.01 17.78
C LEU A 293 -12.51 -1.34 18.49
N PRO A 294 -12.91 -2.41 17.82
CA PRO A 294 -13.00 -3.73 18.42
C PRO A 294 -11.67 -4.19 19.01
N ARG A 295 -11.69 -4.82 20.16
CA ARG A 295 -10.51 -5.39 20.83
C ARG A 295 -9.90 -6.53 20.01
N ALA A 296 -8.62 -6.82 20.27
CA ALA A 296 -7.94 -7.96 19.67
C ALA A 296 -8.73 -9.27 19.96
N PRO A 297 -9.06 -10.06 18.93
CA PRO A 297 -9.63 -11.38 19.14
C PRO A 297 -8.59 -12.31 19.75
N ALA A 298 -9.05 -13.49 20.26
CA ALA A 298 -8.14 -14.50 20.81
C ALA A 298 -7.10 -14.89 19.74
N GLY A 299 -5.83 -14.91 20.13
CA GLY A 299 -4.72 -15.21 19.23
C GLY A 299 -4.17 -14.05 18.39
N ALA A 300 -4.83 -12.89 18.41
CA ALA A 300 -4.31 -11.69 17.75
C ALA A 300 -3.54 -10.83 18.77
N ASN A 301 -2.27 -10.57 18.48
CA ASN A 301 -1.40 -9.73 19.30
C ASN A 301 -0.51 -8.88 18.40
N ARG A 302 -0.09 -7.72 18.92
CA ARG A 302 1.06 -6.99 18.36
C ARG A 302 2.31 -7.78 18.71
N ILE A 303 2.99 -8.32 17.70
CA ILE A 303 4.23 -9.07 17.85
C ILE A 303 5.39 -8.15 17.50
N ALA A 304 6.37 -8.01 18.39
CA ALA A 304 7.57 -7.21 18.12
C ALA A 304 8.40 -7.85 17.00
N ALA A 305 9.12 -7.03 16.23
CA ALA A 305 9.94 -7.51 15.11
C ALA A 305 10.96 -8.59 15.51
N SER A 306 11.50 -8.51 16.74
CA SER A 306 12.43 -9.50 17.30
C SER A 306 11.78 -10.87 17.59
N GLU A 307 10.48 -10.89 17.85
CA GLU A 307 9.70 -12.09 18.19
C GLU A 307 9.12 -12.79 16.95
N LEU A 308 9.18 -12.14 15.79
CA LEU A 308 8.69 -12.72 14.56
C LEU A 308 9.46 -14.01 14.20
N PRO A 309 8.77 -15.09 13.81
CA PRO A 309 9.39 -16.23 13.17
C PRO A 309 10.26 -15.78 11.99
N GLN A 310 11.37 -16.47 11.77
CA GLN A 310 12.32 -16.09 10.72
C GLN A 310 11.65 -15.97 9.34
N SER A 311 10.67 -16.81 9.06
CA SER A 311 9.87 -16.79 7.83
C SER A 311 9.06 -15.51 7.63
N LEU A 312 8.65 -14.83 8.72
CA LEU A 312 7.85 -13.60 8.68
C LEU A 312 8.66 -12.32 8.91
N ARG A 313 9.98 -12.42 9.08
CA ARG A 313 10.81 -11.21 9.31
C ARG A 313 10.93 -10.32 8.08
N ARG A 314 10.94 -10.93 6.89
CA ARG A 314 11.04 -10.19 5.62
C ARG A 314 10.15 -10.82 4.57
N PHE A 315 9.37 -9.96 3.90
CA PHE A 315 8.58 -10.35 2.74
C PHE A 315 9.40 -10.15 1.47
N SER A 316 9.59 -11.23 0.72
CA SER A 316 10.21 -11.20 -0.62
C SER A 316 9.45 -12.16 -1.54
N VAL A 317 9.21 -11.72 -2.77
CA VAL A 317 8.70 -12.58 -3.84
C VAL A 317 9.90 -12.99 -4.69
N ASP A 318 10.09 -14.30 -4.88
CA ASP A 318 11.12 -14.82 -5.80
C ASP A 318 10.76 -14.37 -7.23
N PRO A 319 11.73 -14.01 -8.08
CA PRO A 319 11.50 -13.72 -9.50
C PRO A 319 10.69 -14.79 -10.25
N ASN A 320 10.63 -16.02 -9.73
CA ASN A 320 9.84 -17.13 -10.27
C ASN A 320 8.39 -17.20 -9.73
N GLY A 321 7.90 -16.16 -9.05
CA GLY A 321 6.51 -16.09 -8.56
C GLY A 321 6.22 -16.94 -7.33
N LEU A 322 7.22 -17.58 -6.72
CA LEU A 322 7.06 -18.28 -5.45
C LEU A 322 7.23 -17.31 -4.30
N VAL A 323 6.22 -17.18 -3.46
CA VAL A 323 6.33 -16.43 -2.22
C VAL A 323 7.32 -17.16 -1.32
N SER A 324 8.51 -16.62 -1.19
CA SER A 324 9.49 -17.12 -0.23
C SER A 324 9.15 -16.56 1.14
N VAL A 325 8.49 -17.34 1.95
CA VAL A 325 8.22 -17.07 3.37
C VAL A 325 9.50 -17.21 4.21
N SER A 326 10.59 -17.60 3.60
CA SER A 326 11.90 -17.63 4.24
C SER A 326 12.79 -16.55 3.64
N ALA A 327 13.32 -15.69 4.50
CA ALA A 327 14.45 -14.85 4.17
C ALA A 327 15.68 -15.74 3.89
N ARG A 328 15.72 -16.45 2.76
CA ARG A 328 16.99 -16.87 2.22
C ARG A 328 17.71 -15.58 1.87
N GLU A 329 18.72 -15.26 2.64
CA GLU A 329 19.67 -14.22 2.26
C GLU A 329 20.02 -14.45 0.79
N ARG A 330 19.84 -13.42 -0.03
CA ARG A 330 20.20 -13.52 -1.47
C ARG A 330 21.66 -13.94 -1.54
N PRO A 331 22.04 -14.81 -2.50
CA PRO A 331 23.44 -15.11 -2.73
C PRO A 331 24.21 -13.81 -2.99
N PRO A 332 25.49 -13.76 -2.72
CA PRO A 332 26.31 -12.60 -3.03
C PRO A 332 26.18 -12.26 -4.52
N GLN A 333 26.24 -10.99 -4.85
CA GLN A 333 26.21 -10.50 -6.23
C GLN A 333 27.30 -9.43 -6.40
N ILE A 334 28.16 -9.61 -7.38
CA ILE A 334 29.17 -8.60 -7.72
C ILE A 334 28.47 -7.48 -8.51
N VAL A 335 28.56 -6.25 -8.01
CA VAL A 335 27.96 -5.07 -8.64
C VAL A 335 28.99 -4.21 -9.34
N TYR A 336 30.28 -4.42 -9.06
CA TYR A 336 31.39 -3.81 -9.76
C TYR A 336 32.67 -4.65 -9.57
N PRO A 337 33.43 -4.89 -10.64
CA PRO A 337 33.12 -4.59 -12.03
C PRO A 337 31.96 -5.46 -12.57
N LEU A 338 31.32 -5.02 -13.65
CA LEU A 338 30.25 -5.77 -14.30
C LEU A 338 30.81 -6.90 -15.17
N GLU A 339 29.98 -7.93 -15.41
CA GLU A 339 30.31 -9.01 -16.36
C GLU A 339 30.71 -8.45 -17.72
N GLY A 340 31.83 -8.95 -18.27
CA GLY A 340 32.34 -8.54 -19.57
C GLY A 340 32.96 -7.15 -19.66
N SER A 341 33.13 -6.43 -18.52
CA SER A 341 33.71 -5.08 -18.54
C SER A 341 35.20 -5.12 -18.88
N VAL A 342 35.66 -4.09 -19.60
CA VAL A 342 37.09 -3.83 -19.86
C VAL A 342 37.56 -2.82 -18.82
N LEU A 343 38.57 -3.21 -18.05
CA LEU A 343 39.18 -2.41 -16.99
C LEU A 343 40.50 -1.83 -17.47
N GLU A 344 40.57 -0.51 -17.56
CA GLU A 344 41.83 0.21 -17.79
C GLU A 344 42.49 0.51 -16.46
N LEU A 345 43.74 0.09 -16.32
CA LEU A 345 44.51 0.31 -15.08
C LEU A 345 44.99 1.76 -15.05
N GLY A 346 44.43 2.54 -14.15
CA GLY A 346 45.01 3.84 -13.80
C GLY A 346 46.40 3.67 -13.20
N LYS A 347 47.30 4.64 -13.41
CA LYS A 347 48.62 4.68 -12.78
C LYS A 347 48.67 5.77 -11.71
N SER A 348 49.27 5.47 -10.57
CA SER A 348 49.58 6.45 -9.56
C SER A 348 50.72 7.38 -10.03
N ALA A 349 50.94 8.50 -9.30
CA ALA A 349 52.05 9.41 -9.60
C ALA A 349 53.45 8.73 -9.64
N ASP A 350 53.58 7.59 -8.95
CA ASP A 350 54.80 6.78 -8.90
C ASP A 350 54.84 5.71 -10.01
N GLY A 351 53.93 5.76 -10.98
CA GLY A 351 53.89 4.83 -12.09
C GLY A 351 53.37 3.42 -11.78
N LYS A 352 52.92 3.15 -10.55
CA LYS A 352 52.33 1.86 -10.14
C LYS A 352 50.84 1.78 -10.56
N ALA A 353 50.42 0.59 -10.99
CA ALA A 353 49.00 0.36 -11.28
C ALA A 353 48.13 0.55 -10.03
N LEU A 354 47.04 1.31 -10.17
CA LEU A 354 46.06 1.48 -9.10
C LEU A 354 45.25 0.19 -8.92
N PRO A 355 44.87 -0.13 -7.66
CA PRO A 355 44.02 -1.30 -7.42
C PRO A 355 42.65 -1.13 -8.02
N VAL A 356 42.09 -2.25 -8.51
CA VAL A 356 40.69 -2.32 -8.90
C VAL A 356 39.84 -2.54 -7.66
N VAL A 357 38.95 -1.60 -7.35
CA VAL A 357 38.01 -1.76 -6.26
C VAL A 357 36.87 -2.65 -6.73
N MET A 358 36.63 -3.74 -6.02
CA MET A 358 35.49 -4.62 -6.26
C MET A 358 34.38 -4.31 -5.25
N LYS A 359 33.13 -4.36 -5.71
CA LYS A 359 31.96 -4.12 -4.87
C LYS A 359 30.95 -5.25 -5.04
N MET A 360 30.32 -5.63 -3.93
CA MET A 360 29.29 -6.64 -3.91
C MET A 360 28.07 -6.19 -3.10
N GLN A 361 26.94 -6.80 -3.34
CA GLN A 361 25.71 -6.68 -2.55
C GLN A 361 25.18 -8.05 -2.16
N ALA A 362 24.23 -8.10 -1.22
CA ALA A 362 23.65 -9.32 -0.66
C ALA A 362 24.72 -10.28 -0.07
N GLY A 363 24.40 -11.56 0.12
CA GLY A 363 25.25 -12.55 0.77
C GLY A 363 25.44 -12.35 2.27
N ARG A 364 25.90 -13.38 2.96
CA ARG A 364 26.15 -13.40 4.40
C ARG A 364 27.64 -13.31 4.70
N ALA A 365 28.03 -12.32 5.49
CA ALA A 365 29.41 -12.17 5.93
C ALA A 365 29.83 -13.33 6.89
N PRO A 366 31.11 -13.75 6.90
CA PRO A 366 32.25 -13.18 6.17
C PRO A 366 32.28 -13.60 4.68
N PHE A 367 32.92 -12.75 3.87
CA PHE A 367 33.07 -12.95 2.43
C PHE A 367 34.52 -13.31 2.08
N ARG A 368 34.70 -14.18 1.10
CA ARG A 368 36.02 -14.52 0.55
C ARG A 368 36.07 -14.18 -0.95
N TRP A 369 37.00 -13.31 -1.31
CA TRP A 369 37.24 -12.96 -2.69
C TRP A 369 38.32 -13.85 -3.32
N LEU A 370 38.09 -14.26 -4.54
CA LEU A 370 39.04 -15.03 -5.35
C LEU A 370 39.23 -14.34 -6.69
N VAL A 371 40.44 -14.43 -7.23
CA VAL A 371 40.77 -14.04 -8.60
C VAL A 371 41.38 -15.26 -9.31
N ASN A 372 40.80 -15.62 -10.44
CA ASN A 372 41.21 -16.81 -11.22
C ASN A 372 41.29 -18.07 -10.32
N GLY A 373 40.36 -18.20 -9.36
CA GLY A 373 40.29 -19.31 -8.42
C GLY A 373 41.26 -19.23 -7.22
N LYS A 374 42.14 -18.23 -7.17
CA LYS A 374 43.08 -18.04 -6.03
C LYS A 374 42.51 -17.04 -5.03
N PRO A 375 42.50 -17.36 -3.70
CA PRO A 375 42.07 -16.42 -2.68
C PRO A 375 43.00 -15.17 -2.66
N MET A 376 42.38 -13.99 -2.57
CA MET A 376 43.13 -12.72 -2.52
C MET A 376 43.65 -12.38 -1.13
N SER A 377 42.89 -12.71 -0.10
CA SER A 377 43.19 -12.42 1.29
C SER A 377 42.38 -13.32 2.22
N GLU A 378 42.55 -13.17 3.52
CA GLU A 378 41.63 -13.74 4.51
C GLU A 378 40.21 -13.22 4.32
N SER A 379 39.22 -13.95 4.88
CA SER A 379 37.80 -13.57 4.79
C SER A 379 37.54 -12.20 5.40
N THR A 380 36.71 -11.38 4.76
CA THR A 380 36.37 -10.02 5.18
C THR A 380 34.87 -9.88 5.46
N ARG A 381 34.50 -8.97 6.36
CA ARG A 381 33.10 -8.56 6.57
C ARG A 381 32.68 -7.37 5.70
N ARG A 382 33.66 -6.75 5.00
CA ARG A 382 33.40 -5.61 4.11
C ARG A 382 32.81 -6.11 2.78
N ARG A 383 31.91 -5.34 2.22
CA ARG A 383 31.29 -5.59 0.90
C ARG A 383 32.13 -5.04 -0.26
N THR A 384 33.36 -4.66 0.02
CA THR A 384 34.34 -4.18 -0.95
C THR A 384 35.63 -4.97 -0.79
N GLY A 385 36.33 -5.17 -1.92
CA GLY A 385 37.68 -5.73 -1.98
C GLY A 385 38.53 -4.91 -2.91
N GLU A 386 39.85 -4.98 -2.76
CA GLU A 386 40.84 -4.35 -3.64
C GLU A 386 41.67 -5.44 -4.30
N TRP A 387 41.77 -5.38 -5.61
CA TRP A 387 42.52 -6.31 -6.42
C TRP A 387 43.63 -5.57 -7.18
N HIS A 388 44.85 -6.07 -7.09
CA HIS A 388 46.01 -5.62 -7.88
C HIS A 388 46.23 -6.60 -9.02
N PRO A 389 45.83 -6.27 -10.27
CA PRO A 389 46.09 -7.14 -11.40
C PRO A 389 47.58 -7.34 -11.65
N GLU A 390 48.02 -8.58 -11.80
CA GLU A 390 49.43 -8.92 -12.10
C GLU A 390 49.78 -8.74 -13.58
N GLY A 391 48.77 -8.49 -14.43
CA GLY A 391 48.96 -8.32 -15.87
C GLY A 391 47.67 -8.04 -16.63
N THR A 392 47.79 -7.87 -17.94
CA THR A 392 46.67 -7.69 -18.87
C THR A 392 46.08 -9.02 -19.29
N GLY A 393 44.79 -9.03 -19.63
CA GLY A 393 44.08 -10.22 -20.09
C GLY A 393 42.75 -10.47 -19.36
N GLN A 394 42.19 -11.63 -19.64
CA GLN A 394 40.95 -12.06 -19.04
C GLN A 394 41.17 -12.52 -17.60
N SER A 395 40.31 -12.08 -16.68
CA SER A 395 40.33 -12.50 -15.29
C SER A 395 38.91 -12.78 -14.79
N THR A 396 38.75 -13.78 -13.95
CA THR A 396 37.51 -14.14 -13.29
C THR A 396 37.57 -13.72 -11.82
N LEU A 397 36.66 -12.85 -11.43
CA LEU A 397 36.50 -12.42 -10.04
C LEU A 397 35.35 -13.20 -9.42
N THR A 398 35.59 -13.82 -8.27
CA THR A 398 34.57 -14.60 -7.55
C THR A 398 34.46 -14.12 -6.11
N VAL A 399 33.26 -14.03 -5.57
CA VAL A 399 33.00 -13.83 -4.14
C VAL A 399 32.21 -15.01 -3.61
N ILE A 400 32.63 -15.52 -2.45
CA ILE A 400 31.94 -16.60 -1.72
C ILE A 400 31.51 -16.05 -0.37
N ASP A 401 30.29 -16.31 0.05
CA ASP A 401 29.76 -15.91 1.34
C ASP A 401 29.92 -17.02 2.42
N ALA A 402 29.49 -16.72 3.65
CA ALA A 402 29.58 -17.63 4.79
C ALA A 402 28.77 -18.94 4.59
N GLU A 403 27.75 -18.94 3.74
CA GLU A 403 26.94 -20.11 3.41
C GLU A 403 27.51 -20.92 2.21
N GLY A 404 28.67 -20.54 1.69
CA GLY A 404 29.30 -21.19 0.54
C GLY A 404 28.68 -20.81 -0.80
N ARG A 405 27.76 -19.85 -0.85
CA ARG A 405 27.15 -19.37 -2.10
C ARG A 405 28.13 -18.44 -2.80
N ALA A 406 28.25 -18.55 -4.11
CA ALA A 406 29.23 -17.81 -4.88
C ALA A 406 28.57 -16.99 -6.01
N ALA A 407 29.23 -15.89 -6.38
CA ALA A 407 28.98 -15.14 -7.61
C ALA A 407 30.30 -14.86 -8.31
N SER A 408 30.31 -14.91 -9.63
CA SER A 408 31.50 -14.67 -10.44
C SER A 408 31.18 -13.71 -11.58
N VAL A 409 32.19 -12.92 -11.97
CA VAL A 409 32.18 -12.07 -13.17
C VAL A 409 33.50 -12.21 -13.91
N ASN A 410 33.43 -12.17 -15.24
CA ASN A 410 34.61 -12.16 -16.11
C ASN A 410 34.88 -10.73 -16.56
N VAL A 411 36.13 -10.32 -16.48
CA VAL A 411 36.56 -8.96 -16.86
C VAL A 411 37.83 -9.06 -17.72
N PHE A 412 38.05 -8.07 -18.56
CA PHE A 412 39.26 -7.96 -19.36
C PHE A 412 40.09 -6.75 -18.88
N VAL A 413 41.32 -7.01 -18.45
CA VAL A 413 42.25 -5.98 -17.97
C VAL A 413 43.11 -5.48 -19.11
N ARG A 414 43.18 -4.16 -19.32
CA ARG A 414 44.06 -3.46 -20.25
C ARG A 414 45.01 -2.52 -19.51
N ASN A 415 46.20 -2.28 -20.08
CA ASN A 415 47.12 -1.23 -19.62
C ASN A 415 46.73 0.12 -20.16
#